data_04bb84ac2d09d71f8abb473d86097ea7
#
_entry.id   04bb84ac2d09d71f8abb473d86097ea7
#
_cell.length_a   1.000
_cell.length_b   1.000
_cell.length_c   1.000
_cell.angle_alpha   90.00
_cell.angle_beta   90.00
_cell.angle_gamma   90.00
#
_symmetry.space_group_name_H-M   'P 1'
#
loop_
_entity.id
_entity.type
_entity.pdbx_description
1 polymer ?
#
loop_
_entity_poly.entity_id
_entity_poly.type
_entity_poly.pdbx_seq_one_letter_code
_entity_poly.pdbx_strand_id
1 'polypeptide(L)'
;MTRQNALANAKLLFKALATREPNLDEPIPDGRIMDVAVQIGLDGDEFDSALDYAADQGWFEDAEVDDDASWVSLTPAGVTAAKS
;
A
#
# COMPACT_ATOMS: atom_id res chain seq x y z
N MET A 1 4.31 3.50 -18.80
CA MET A 1 3.44 2.60 -18.03
C MET A 1 2.00 3.10 -18.08
N THR A 2 1.05 2.21 -18.23
CA THR A 2 -0.35 2.58 -18.36
C THR A 2 -1.02 2.65 -17.00
N ARG A 3 -2.14 3.39 -16.93
CA ARG A 3 -2.93 3.47 -15.71
C ARG A 3 -3.43 2.11 -15.24
N GLN A 4 -3.71 1.22 -16.18
CA GLN A 4 -4.19 -0.12 -15.86
C GLN A 4 -3.16 -0.91 -15.07
N ASN A 5 -1.88 -0.76 -15.41
CA ASN A 5 -0.81 -1.42 -14.66
C ASN A 5 -0.72 -0.89 -13.24
N ALA A 6 -0.85 0.43 -13.06
CA ALA A 6 -0.80 1.03 -11.74
C ALA A 6 -1.96 0.54 -10.87
N LEU A 7 -3.16 0.47 -11.44
CA LEU A 7 -4.33 -0.04 -10.73
C LEU A 7 -4.13 -1.51 -10.32
N ALA A 8 -3.70 -2.34 -11.25
CA ALA A 8 -3.49 -3.76 -10.97
C ALA A 8 -2.41 -3.96 -9.90
N ASN A 9 -1.32 -3.22 -10.00
CA ASN A 9 -0.23 -3.31 -9.03
C ASN A 9 -0.66 -2.81 -7.66
N ALA A 10 -1.44 -1.74 -7.60
CA ALA A 10 -1.95 -1.23 -6.33
C ALA A 10 -2.87 -2.25 -5.66
N LYS A 11 -3.75 -2.88 -6.42
CA LYS A 11 -4.64 -3.91 -5.90
C LYS A 11 -3.86 -5.12 -5.38
N LEU A 12 -2.85 -5.57 -6.13
CA LEU A 12 -2.00 -6.66 -5.71
C LEU A 12 -1.30 -6.34 -4.40
N LEU A 13 -0.74 -5.15 -4.31
CA LEU A 13 -0.02 -4.72 -3.12
C LEU A 13 -0.95 -4.69 -1.90
N PHE A 14 -2.12 -4.09 -2.04
CA PHE A 14 -3.05 -3.97 -0.92
C PHE A 14 -3.64 -5.31 -0.51
N LYS A 15 -3.92 -6.21 -1.47
CA LYS A 15 -4.36 -7.57 -1.14
C LYS A 15 -3.28 -8.33 -0.39
N ALA A 16 -2.03 -8.18 -0.81
CA ALA A 16 -0.91 -8.84 -0.12
C ALA A 16 -0.74 -8.29 1.29
N LEU A 17 -0.94 -6.99 1.47
CA LEU A 17 -0.92 -6.39 2.80
C LEU A 17 -2.01 -6.97 3.69
N ALA A 18 -3.22 -7.12 3.16
CA ALA A 18 -4.33 -7.69 3.92
C ALA A 18 -4.06 -9.13 4.35
N THR A 19 -3.33 -9.88 3.52
CA THR A 19 -2.97 -11.25 3.84
C THR A 19 -1.94 -11.33 4.97
N ARG A 20 -1.04 -10.35 5.03
CA ARG A 20 0.09 -10.38 5.96
C ARG A 20 -0.16 -9.61 7.25
N GLU A 21 -1.00 -8.57 7.19
CA GLU A 21 -1.25 -7.73 8.35
C GLU A 21 -2.58 -8.11 8.98
N PRO A 22 -2.58 -8.46 10.27
CA PRO A 22 -3.82 -8.85 10.95
C PRO A 22 -4.78 -7.67 11.13
N ASN A 23 -4.26 -6.45 11.24
CA ASN A 23 -5.07 -5.26 11.48
C ASN A 23 -4.73 -4.18 10.47
N LEU A 24 -5.59 -4.02 9.48
CA LEU A 24 -5.41 -2.96 8.49
C LEU A 24 -5.78 -1.58 9.02
N ASP A 25 -6.45 -1.53 10.16
CA ASP A 25 -6.84 -0.27 10.78
C ASP A 25 -5.68 0.40 11.52
N GLU A 26 -4.61 -0.32 11.77
CA GLU A 26 -3.44 0.20 12.44
C GLU A 26 -2.40 0.70 11.46
N PRO A 27 -1.60 1.71 11.83
CA PRO A 27 -0.54 2.19 10.95
C PRO A 27 0.46 1.08 10.63
N ILE A 28 0.99 1.12 9.41
CA ILE A 28 1.94 0.12 8.91
C ILE A 28 3.25 0.84 8.58
N PRO A 29 4.40 0.31 9.03
CA PRO A 29 5.68 0.91 8.66
C PRO A 29 5.93 0.85 7.17
N ASP A 30 6.50 1.91 6.63
CA ASP A 30 6.84 1.99 5.20
C ASP A 30 7.68 0.80 4.75
N GLY A 31 8.66 0.42 5.57
CA GLY A 31 9.52 -0.71 5.25
C GLY A 31 8.77 -2.01 5.07
N ARG A 32 7.68 -2.21 5.81
CA ARG A 32 6.86 -3.41 5.68
C ARG A 32 6.12 -3.43 4.35
N ILE A 33 5.63 -2.27 3.93
CA ILE A 33 4.95 -2.16 2.64
C ILE A 33 5.93 -2.46 1.51
N MET A 34 7.15 -1.94 1.61
CA MET A 34 8.18 -2.21 0.62
C MET A 34 8.55 -3.71 0.59
N ASP A 35 8.66 -4.34 1.76
CA ASP A 35 8.95 -5.77 1.83
C ASP A 35 7.87 -6.59 1.12
N VAL A 36 6.61 -6.25 1.32
CA VAL A 36 5.51 -6.94 0.65
C VAL A 36 5.60 -6.74 -0.85
N ALA A 37 5.89 -5.51 -1.30
CA ALA A 37 6.04 -5.23 -2.73
C ALA A 37 7.14 -6.08 -3.36
N VAL A 38 8.27 -6.19 -2.69
CA VAL A 38 9.38 -7.03 -3.18
C VAL A 38 8.95 -8.49 -3.27
N GLN A 39 8.23 -8.98 -2.29
CA GLN A 39 7.80 -10.37 -2.26
C GLN A 39 6.81 -10.73 -3.37
N ILE A 40 5.99 -9.77 -3.79
CA ILE A 40 5.04 -10.01 -4.88
C ILE A 40 5.58 -9.60 -6.24
N GLY A 41 6.85 -9.18 -6.30
CA GLY A 41 7.53 -8.92 -7.55
C GLY A 41 7.38 -7.52 -8.11
N LEU A 42 6.99 -6.56 -7.31
CA LEU A 42 6.93 -5.16 -7.74
C LEU A 42 8.31 -4.54 -7.58
N ASP A 43 8.86 -4.04 -8.67
CA ASP A 43 10.14 -3.31 -8.60
C ASP A 43 9.90 -1.83 -8.29
N GLY A 44 10.98 -1.04 -8.27
CA GLY A 44 10.92 0.34 -7.83
C GLY A 44 9.87 1.18 -8.55
N ASP A 45 9.88 1.14 -9.89
CA ASP A 45 8.94 1.94 -10.69
C ASP A 45 7.51 1.46 -10.53
N GLU A 46 7.32 0.15 -10.52
CA GLU A 46 5.99 -0.43 -10.34
C GLU A 46 5.44 -0.14 -8.95
N PHE A 47 6.29 -0.21 -7.94
CA PHE A 47 5.92 0.11 -6.58
C PHE A 47 5.51 1.58 -6.47
N ASP A 48 6.32 2.49 -7.00
CA ASP A 48 6.02 3.92 -6.98
C ASP A 48 4.70 4.23 -7.67
N SER A 49 4.47 3.63 -8.84
CA SER A 49 3.23 3.83 -9.59
C SER A 49 2.02 3.32 -8.81
N ALA A 50 2.18 2.18 -8.15
CA ALA A 50 1.11 1.60 -7.33
C ALA A 50 0.76 2.51 -6.16
N LEU A 51 1.76 3.05 -5.48
CA LEU A 51 1.54 3.97 -4.37
C LEU A 51 0.92 5.28 -4.84
N ASP A 52 1.38 5.83 -5.96
CA ASP A 52 0.80 7.05 -6.52
C ASP A 52 -0.68 6.85 -6.84
N TYR A 53 -1.00 5.72 -7.47
CA TYR A 53 -2.39 5.39 -7.78
C TYR A 53 -3.24 5.29 -6.51
N ALA A 54 -2.73 4.56 -5.53
CA ALA A 54 -3.44 4.38 -4.27
C ALA A 54 -3.65 5.71 -3.54
N ALA A 55 -2.66 6.59 -3.58
CA ALA A 55 -2.77 7.91 -2.97
C ALA A 55 -3.85 8.75 -3.67
N ASP A 56 -3.87 8.71 -5.01
CA ASP A 56 -4.88 9.41 -5.81
C ASP A 56 -6.29 8.92 -5.48
N GLN A 57 -6.45 7.64 -5.21
CA GLN A 57 -7.74 7.06 -4.87
C GLN A 57 -8.11 7.27 -3.40
N GLY A 58 -7.20 7.81 -2.62
CA GLY A 58 -7.43 8.01 -1.19
C GLY A 58 -7.43 6.72 -0.40
N TRP A 59 -6.63 5.73 -0.81
CA TRP A 59 -6.59 4.43 -0.14
C TRP A 59 -5.72 4.43 1.10
N PHE A 60 -4.80 5.38 1.21
CA PHE A 60 -3.97 5.49 2.39
C PHE A 60 -3.58 6.95 2.63
N GLU A 61 -3.07 7.20 3.82
CA GLU A 61 -2.54 8.51 4.19
C GLU A 61 -1.34 8.32 5.11
N ASP A 62 -0.52 9.35 5.20
CA ASP A 62 0.65 9.32 6.08
C ASP A 62 0.19 9.32 7.54
N ALA A 63 0.81 8.48 8.35
CA ALA A 63 0.53 8.40 9.78
C ALA A 63 1.77 8.81 10.55
N GLU A 64 1.58 9.62 11.59
CA GLU A 64 2.67 10.03 12.46
C GLU A 64 2.60 9.21 13.75
N VAL A 65 3.38 8.14 13.79
CA VAL A 65 3.46 7.28 14.96
C VAL A 65 4.79 7.49 15.67
N ASP A 66 5.84 7.75 14.89
CA ASP A 66 7.20 7.86 15.39
C ASP A 66 7.95 8.88 14.55
N ASP A 67 8.74 9.73 15.20
CA ASP A 67 9.51 10.77 14.51
C ASP A 67 10.60 10.20 13.60
N ASP A 68 11.06 9.00 13.90
CA ASP A 68 12.20 8.40 13.19
C ASP A 68 11.79 7.51 12.02
N ALA A 69 10.52 7.20 11.86
CA ALA A 69 10.06 6.27 10.83
C ALA A 69 8.82 6.81 10.14
N SER A 70 8.71 6.48 8.86
CA SER A 70 7.51 6.79 8.08
C SER A 70 6.50 5.65 8.23
N TRP A 71 5.27 6.02 8.53
CA TRP A 71 4.17 5.07 8.69
C TRP A 71 3.02 5.45 7.77
N VAL A 72 2.26 4.45 7.39
CA VAL A 72 1.11 4.63 6.49
C VAL A 72 -0.13 4.06 7.15
N SER A 73 -1.22 4.79 7.07
CA SER A 73 -2.50 4.34 7.59
C SER A 73 -3.49 4.16 6.44
N LEU A 74 -4.11 2.99 6.34
CA LEU A 74 -5.11 2.75 5.32
C LEU A 74 -6.41 3.45 5.69
N THR A 75 -7.02 4.10 4.69
CA THR A 75 -8.34 4.69 4.85
C THR A 75 -9.40 3.59 4.71
N PRO A 76 -10.68 3.87 5.03
CA PRO A 76 -11.73 2.89 4.76
C PRO A 76 -11.78 2.44 3.31
N ALA A 77 -11.51 3.34 2.35
CA ALA A 77 -11.43 2.98 0.94
C ALA A 77 -10.28 2.02 0.67
N GLY A 78 -9.13 2.25 1.32
CA GLY A 78 -7.98 1.36 1.19
C GLY A 78 -8.24 -0.01 1.77
N VAL A 79 -8.88 -0.09 2.92
CA VAL A 79 -9.25 -1.36 3.54
C VAL A 79 -10.20 -2.13 2.63
N THR A 80 -11.18 -1.45 2.05
CA THR A 80 -12.12 -2.07 1.11
C THR A 80 -11.38 -2.62 -0.11
N ALA A 81 -10.46 -1.83 -0.67
CA ALA A 81 -9.66 -2.27 -1.82
C ALA A 81 -8.82 -3.50 -1.48
N ALA A 82 -8.26 -3.55 -0.28
CA ALA A 82 -7.44 -4.67 0.15
C ALA A 82 -8.25 -5.96 0.32
N LYS A 83 -9.50 -5.83 0.68
CA LYS A 83 -10.38 -6.98 0.95
C LYS A 83 -11.21 -7.40 -0.26
N SER A 84 -11.18 -6.63 -1.32
CA SER A 84 -12.02 -6.91 -2.50
C SER A 84 -11.43 -7.98 -3.41
#